data_ad0c9f872f7333f9bbdd5a52aed6785f
#
_entry.id   ad0c9f872f7333f9bbdd5a52aed6785f
#
_cell.length_a   1.000
_cell.length_b   1.000
_cell.length_c   1.000
_cell.angle_alpha   90.00
_cell.angle_beta   90.00
_cell.angle_gamma   90.00
#
_symmetry.space_group_name_H-M   'P 1'
#
loop_
_entity.id
_entity.type
_entity.pdbx_description
1 polymer ?
#
loop_
_entity_poly.entity_id
_entity_poly.type
_entity_poly.pdbx_seq_one_letter_code
_entity_poly.pdbx_strand_id
1 'polypeptide(L)'
;MTDHHDLYDDALNTEYMPSRRVPNAREYFAAWTRDSAAVRQAHPPTTLAYGPGEHETLDVFGPAGEARATLLWIHGGYWKAFYKEDFSSLAPPLLTAGVRVAVMSYDLLPGVPLRRIVQQARQAAAFVGQRFASPLIVAGHSAGAHLAAMIHCADWKAEGLPRPRITAGIGISGLYDLSPLRRTELQPDLQLSGAEARDLSPVHHPPTTTAPFLVAVGGLESGAFHGQSAALAAAWPGVATAPQTLPGRHHFDAPDDLLSLTQPFLE
;
A
#
# COMPACT_ATOMS: atom_id res chain seq x y z
N MET A 1 12.65 -35.02 -11.27
CA MET A 1 12.74 -33.57 -11.11
C MET A 1 11.80 -32.98 -12.13
N THR A 2 10.58 -32.69 -11.75
CA THR A 2 9.62 -31.96 -12.60
C THR A 2 10.12 -30.51 -12.70
N ASP A 3 10.39 -30.08 -13.92
CA ASP A 3 10.84 -28.74 -14.23
C ASP A 3 9.74 -27.76 -13.80
N HIS A 4 9.96 -26.97 -12.76
CA HIS A 4 8.98 -26.03 -12.22
C HIS A 4 8.67 -24.86 -13.19
N HIS A 5 9.39 -24.77 -14.31
CA HIS A 5 9.19 -23.73 -15.32
C HIS A 5 7.83 -23.82 -16.05
N ASP A 6 7.22 -24.99 -16.15
CA ASP A 6 5.92 -25.16 -16.85
C ASP A 6 4.69 -24.77 -16.00
N LEU A 7 4.89 -24.43 -14.71
CA LEU A 7 3.78 -24.09 -13.80
C LEU A 7 3.37 -22.62 -13.82
N TYR A 8 4.23 -21.74 -14.32
CA TYR A 8 4.00 -20.29 -14.27
C TYR A 8 4.01 -19.67 -15.67
N ASP A 9 3.16 -18.68 -15.86
CA ASP A 9 3.03 -17.94 -17.11
C ASP A 9 4.11 -16.85 -17.17
N ASP A 10 5.09 -17.02 -18.05
CA ASP A 10 6.22 -16.07 -18.17
C ASP A 10 5.79 -14.70 -18.71
N ALA A 11 4.73 -14.65 -19.52
CA ALA A 11 4.14 -13.39 -19.93
C ALA A 11 3.52 -12.64 -18.73
N LEU A 12 2.81 -13.35 -17.84
CA LEU A 12 2.32 -12.75 -16.59
C LEU A 12 3.46 -12.34 -15.65
N ASN A 13 4.53 -13.13 -15.56
CA ASN A 13 5.71 -12.74 -14.79
C ASN A 13 6.31 -11.43 -15.33
N THR A 14 6.44 -11.27 -16.64
CA THR A 14 6.95 -10.03 -17.25
C THR A 14 6.03 -8.85 -16.93
N GLU A 15 4.73 -9.04 -16.92
CA GLU A 15 3.76 -7.98 -16.63
C GLU A 15 3.70 -7.63 -15.13
N TYR A 16 3.78 -8.62 -14.23
CA TYR A 16 3.62 -8.42 -12.80
C TYR A 16 4.94 -8.33 -12.02
N MET A 17 6.13 -8.52 -12.64
CA MET A 17 7.43 -8.33 -11.99
C MET A 17 8.08 -7.02 -12.44
N PRO A 18 7.83 -5.87 -11.75
CA PRO A 18 8.37 -4.57 -12.17
C PRO A 18 9.90 -4.57 -12.29
N SER A 19 10.61 -5.37 -11.46
CA SER A 19 12.07 -5.51 -11.54
C SER A 19 12.56 -6.13 -12.84
N ARG A 20 11.72 -6.84 -13.59
CA ARG A 20 12.07 -7.32 -14.95
C ARG A 20 12.01 -6.22 -15.98
N ARG A 21 11.27 -5.13 -15.71
CA ARG A 21 11.08 -3.98 -16.62
C ARG A 21 11.97 -2.78 -16.26
N VAL A 22 12.40 -2.70 -15.01
CA VAL A 22 13.29 -1.63 -14.51
C VAL A 22 14.65 -2.25 -14.15
N PRO A 23 15.65 -2.19 -15.07
CA PRO A 23 16.92 -2.93 -14.89
C PRO A 23 17.70 -2.55 -13.63
N ASN A 24 17.59 -1.29 -13.17
CA ASN A 24 18.25 -0.76 -12.00
C ASN A 24 17.34 -0.76 -10.73
N ALA A 25 16.35 -1.66 -10.65
CA ALA A 25 15.44 -1.76 -9.50
C ALA A 25 16.17 -1.82 -8.15
N ARG A 26 17.30 -2.51 -8.09
CA ARG A 26 18.11 -2.64 -6.85
C ARG A 26 18.69 -1.31 -6.38
N GLU A 27 18.94 -0.36 -7.28
CA GLU A 27 19.42 0.97 -6.92
C GLU A 27 18.31 1.76 -6.20
N TYR A 28 17.06 1.62 -6.63
CA TYR A 28 15.90 2.20 -5.93
C TYR A 28 15.75 1.62 -4.53
N PHE A 29 15.86 0.30 -4.37
CA PHE A 29 15.77 -0.33 -3.04
C PHE A 29 16.88 0.16 -2.11
N ALA A 30 18.12 0.22 -2.60
CA ALA A 30 19.24 0.75 -1.83
C ALA A 30 19.07 2.24 -1.50
N ALA A 31 18.49 3.03 -2.42
CA ALA A 31 18.19 4.44 -2.20
C ALA A 31 17.10 4.61 -1.12
N TRP A 32 16.01 3.84 -1.17
CA TRP A 32 14.96 3.91 -0.16
C TRP A 32 15.51 3.66 1.26
N THR A 33 16.30 2.59 1.44
CA THR A 33 16.91 2.28 2.74
C THR A 33 17.87 3.37 3.19
N ARG A 34 18.79 3.83 2.31
CA ARG A 34 19.79 4.86 2.60
C ARG A 34 19.13 6.20 2.98
N ASP A 35 18.20 6.67 2.14
CA ASP A 35 17.59 7.99 2.29
C ASP A 35 16.63 8.00 3.48
N SER A 36 15.95 6.88 3.73
CA SER A 36 15.14 6.70 4.94
C SER A 36 15.98 6.71 6.21
N ALA A 37 17.17 6.07 6.20
CA ALA A 37 18.08 6.12 7.35
C ALA A 37 18.53 7.56 7.66
N ALA A 38 18.83 8.36 6.63
CA ALA A 38 19.17 9.77 6.79
C ALA A 38 18.00 10.60 7.38
N VAL A 39 16.78 10.37 6.90
CA VAL A 39 15.57 11.03 7.44
C VAL A 39 15.33 10.62 8.90
N ARG A 40 15.46 9.35 9.24
CA ARG A 40 15.29 8.86 10.62
C ARG A 40 16.31 9.45 11.59
N GLN A 41 17.50 9.73 11.11
CA GLN A 41 18.54 10.41 11.89
C GLN A 41 18.20 11.90 12.10
N ALA A 42 17.73 12.60 11.07
CA ALA A 42 17.39 14.02 11.11
C ALA A 42 16.04 14.28 11.80
N HIS A 43 15.10 13.36 11.66
CA HIS A 43 13.74 13.41 12.19
C HIS A 43 13.41 12.08 12.86
N PRO A 44 13.88 11.81 14.08
CA PRO A 44 13.62 10.56 14.78
C PRO A 44 12.11 10.33 14.94
N PRO A 45 11.54 9.19 14.45
CA PRO A 45 10.13 8.91 14.62
C PRO A 45 9.81 8.45 16.04
N THR A 46 8.54 8.55 16.40
CA THR A 46 8.00 7.81 17.55
C THR A 46 7.46 6.48 17.06
N THR A 47 8.06 5.38 17.51
CA THR A 47 7.54 4.04 17.19
C THR A 47 6.40 3.68 18.13
N LEU A 48 5.26 3.27 17.57
CA LEU A 48 4.07 2.84 18.29
C LEU A 48 3.67 1.43 17.86
N ALA A 49 3.31 0.58 18.83
CA ALA A 49 2.74 -0.74 18.54
C ALA A 49 1.22 -0.59 18.29
N TYR A 50 0.72 -1.16 17.21
CA TYR A 50 -0.71 -1.25 16.92
C TYR A 50 -1.29 -2.65 17.19
N GLY A 51 -0.43 -3.60 17.51
CA GLY A 51 -0.76 -4.97 17.87
C GLY A 51 0.37 -5.62 18.68
N PRO A 52 0.20 -6.90 19.07
CA PRO A 52 1.16 -7.61 19.94
C PRO A 52 2.35 -8.21 19.18
N GLY A 53 2.31 -8.30 17.85
CA GLY A 53 3.36 -8.90 17.03
C GLY A 53 4.58 -7.98 16.88
N GLU A 54 5.73 -8.56 16.62
CA GLU A 54 6.99 -7.84 16.44
C GLU A 54 6.90 -6.78 15.33
N HIS A 55 6.26 -7.12 14.22
CA HIS A 55 6.10 -6.24 13.07
C HIS A 55 4.80 -5.41 13.11
N GLU A 56 3.97 -5.57 14.13
CA GLU A 56 2.74 -4.79 14.32
C GLU A 56 3.07 -3.42 14.93
N THR A 57 3.95 -2.68 14.27
CA THR A 57 4.44 -1.37 14.69
C THR A 57 4.35 -0.37 13.54
N LEU A 58 4.26 0.90 13.90
CA LEU A 58 4.36 2.00 12.97
C LEU A 58 5.27 3.11 13.51
N ASP A 59 5.95 3.81 12.61
CA ASP A 59 6.78 4.96 12.92
C ASP A 59 6.02 6.24 12.58
N VAL A 60 5.86 7.09 13.58
CA VAL A 60 5.13 8.35 13.45
C VAL A 60 6.12 9.51 13.36
N PHE A 61 6.01 10.27 12.28
CA PHE A 61 6.72 11.52 12.06
C PHE A 61 5.73 12.68 12.16
N GLY A 62 6.16 13.80 12.76
CA GLY A 62 5.37 15.02 12.85
C GLY A 62 4.97 15.40 14.28
N PRO A 63 4.13 16.43 14.43
CA PRO A 63 3.78 16.95 15.72
C PRO A 63 2.97 15.96 16.55
N ALA A 64 3.22 15.94 17.87
CA ALA A 64 2.38 15.18 18.81
C ALA A 64 0.97 15.77 18.92
N GLY A 65 0.83 17.09 18.67
CA GLY A 65 -0.42 17.84 18.71
C GLY A 65 -1.21 17.83 17.39
N GLU A 66 -1.72 18.98 17.01
CA GLU A 66 -2.53 19.14 15.80
C GLU A 66 -1.73 18.95 14.52
N ALA A 67 -2.38 18.31 13.54
CA ALA A 67 -1.93 18.18 12.17
C ALA A 67 -3.13 18.34 11.23
N ARG A 68 -2.92 18.83 10.02
CA ARG A 68 -3.99 19.00 9.01
C ARG A 68 -4.64 17.67 8.67
N ALA A 69 -3.82 16.60 8.57
CA ALA A 69 -4.22 15.23 8.38
C ALA A 69 -3.17 14.29 8.98
N THR A 70 -3.55 13.05 9.21
CA THR A 70 -2.60 11.94 9.42
C THR A 70 -2.64 11.04 8.19
N LEU A 71 -1.49 10.79 7.57
CA LEU A 71 -1.36 9.85 6.46
C LEU A 71 -0.76 8.54 7.00
N LEU A 72 -1.52 7.46 6.85
CA LEU A 72 -1.02 6.10 7.07
C LEU A 72 -0.42 5.61 5.76
N TRP A 73 0.89 5.44 5.73
CA TRP A 73 1.60 4.87 4.60
C TRP A 73 1.79 3.37 4.75
N ILE A 74 1.43 2.62 3.69
CA ILE A 74 1.55 1.18 3.60
C ILE A 74 2.48 0.84 2.44
N HIS A 75 3.61 0.21 2.75
CA HIS A 75 4.64 -0.08 1.76
C HIS A 75 4.28 -1.26 0.85
N GLY A 76 4.95 -1.30 -0.31
CA GLY A 76 4.90 -2.40 -1.26
C GLY A 76 5.84 -3.56 -0.90
N GLY A 77 6.27 -4.31 -1.94
CA GLY A 77 7.19 -5.45 -1.77
C GLY A 77 6.49 -6.81 -1.80
N TYR A 78 5.37 -6.93 -2.51
CA TYR A 78 4.59 -8.17 -2.66
C TYR A 78 4.26 -8.87 -1.34
N TRP A 79 4.03 -8.07 -0.27
CA TRP A 79 3.75 -8.56 1.09
C TRP A 79 4.84 -9.46 1.69
N LYS A 80 6.03 -9.53 1.07
CA LYS A 80 7.14 -10.42 1.44
C LYS A 80 8.48 -9.72 1.61
N ALA A 81 8.55 -8.41 1.43
CA ALA A 81 9.79 -7.64 1.52
C ALA A 81 9.54 -6.26 2.11
N PHE A 82 10.61 -5.67 2.67
CA PHE A 82 10.67 -4.34 3.27
C PHE A 82 9.94 -4.21 4.60
N TYR A 83 10.22 -3.11 5.27
CA TYR A 83 9.58 -2.69 6.50
C TYR A 83 9.45 -1.16 6.52
N LYS A 84 8.81 -0.60 7.54
CA LYS A 84 8.60 0.85 7.71
C LYS A 84 9.89 1.67 7.64
N GLU A 85 11.02 1.07 8.05
CA GLU A 85 12.33 1.69 8.06
C GLU A 85 12.79 2.12 6.66
N ASP A 86 12.37 1.40 5.61
CA ASP A 86 12.78 1.66 4.23
C ASP A 86 12.01 2.82 3.57
N PHE A 87 10.93 3.33 4.20
CA PHE A 87 10.05 4.32 3.59
C PHE A 87 9.92 5.63 4.37
N SER A 88 10.81 5.89 5.32
CA SER A 88 10.82 7.12 6.10
C SER A 88 11.15 8.35 5.24
N SER A 89 11.82 8.17 4.09
CA SER A 89 12.16 9.24 3.14
C SER A 89 10.95 9.96 2.55
N LEU A 90 9.76 9.35 2.58
CA LEU A 90 8.51 9.96 2.13
C LEU A 90 7.97 11.03 3.11
N ALA A 91 8.43 11.03 4.37
CA ALA A 91 7.86 11.89 5.40
C ALA A 91 8.16 13.40 5.23
N PRO A 92 9.39 13.87 4.96
CA PRO A 92 9.73 15.28 5.03
C PRO A 92 8.85 16.22 4.19
N PRO A 93 8.52 15.91 2.90
CA PRO A 93 7.63 16.78 2.12
C PRO A 93 6.23 16.90 2.73
N LEU A 94 5.68 15.81 3.26
CA LEU A 94 4.37 15.77 3.91
C LEU A 94 4.39 16.52 5.24
N LEU A 95 5.45 16.42 6.02
CA LEU A 95 5.62 17.20 7.26
C LEU A 95 5.60 18.69 6.98
N THR A 96 6.28 19.13 5.92
CA THR A 96 6.27 20.54 5.47
C THR A 96 4.87 21.01 5.10
N ALA A 97 4.02 20.12 4.58
CA ALA A 97 2.62 20.39 4.29
C ALA A 97 1.70 20.32 5.53
N GLY A 98 2.25 20.09 6.73
CA GLY A 98 1.49 19.98 7.98
C GLY A 98 0.80 18.64 8.19
N VAL A 99 1.22 17.60 7.48
CA VAL A 99 0.68 16.24 7.57
C VAL A 99 1.53 15.41 8.52
N ARG A 100 0.90 14.74 9.49
CA ARG A 100 1.53 13.68 10.27
C ARG A 100 1.63 12.43 9.41
N VAL A 101 2.79 11.76 9.40
CA VAL A 101 3.01 10.55 8.62
C VAL A 101 3.21 9.36 9.56
N ALA A 102 2.40 8.34 9.41
CA ALA A 102 2.52 7.06 10.10
C ALA A 102 2.90 5.99 9.06
N VAL A 103 4.13 5.50 9.12
CA VAL A 103 4.64 4.44 8.23
C VAL A 103 4.53 3.11 8.96
N MET A 104 3.72 2.17 8.46
CA MET A 104 3.51 0.89 9.13
C MET A 104 4.40 -0.22 8.59
N SER A 105 4.81 -1.13 9.49
CA SER A 105 5.24 -2.48 9.15
C SER A 105 4.09 -3.47 9.31
N TYR A 106 4.23 -4.65 8.75
CA TYR A 106 3.34 -5.80 8.89
C TYR A 106 4.16 -7.09 8.73
N ASP A 107 3.61 -8.23 9.16
CA ASP A 107 4.24 -9.53 8.96
C ASP A 107 4.36 -9.86 7.48
N LEU A 108 5.36 -10.66 7.12
CA LEU A 108 5.66 -10.96 5.73
C LEU A 108 5.30 -12.40 5.35
N LEU A 109 4.90 -12.57 4.07
CA LEU A 109 4.80 -13.87 3.42
C LEU A 109 6.19 -14.54 3.31
N PRO A 110 6.27 -15.86 3.32
CA PRO A 110 5.19 -16.82 3.59
C PRO A 110 5.00 -17.12 5.08
N GLY A 111 5.61 -16.34 5.99
CA GLY A 111 5.56 -16.56 7.45
C GLY A 111 4.15 -16.49 8.02
N VAL A 112 3.28 -15.69 7.40
CA VAL A 112 1.85 -15.61 7.71
C VAL A 112 1.03 -15.61 6.42
N PRO A 113 -0.26 -16.02 6.42
CA PRO A 113 -1.10 -15.92 5.23
C PRO A 113 -1.46 -14.46 4.91
N LEU A 114 -1.70 -14.13 3.63
CA LEU A 114 -2.07 -12.77 3.20
C LEU A 114 -3.29 -12.20 3.96
N ARG A 115 -4.25 -13.04 4.32
CA ARG A 115 -5.41 -12.65 5.15
C ARG A 115 -4.98 -12.02 6.49
N ARG A 116 -3.91 -12.53 7.11
CA ARG A 116 -3.37 -11.95 8.35
C ARG A 116 -2.81 -10.56 8.11
N ILE A 117 -2.10 -10.35 7.01
CA ILE A 117 -1.54 -9.04 6.64
C ILE A 117 -2.66 -8.02 6.40
N VAL A 118 -3.76 -8.42 5.74
CA VAL A 118 -4.95 -7.57 5.58
C VAL A 118 -5.55 -7.19 6.94
N GLN A 119 -5.65 -8.13 7.89
CA GLN A 119 -6.11 -7.83 9.25
C GLN A 119 -5.19 -6.83 9.96
N GLN A 120 -3.88 -7.00 9.85
CA GLN A 120 -2.90 -6.07 10.43
C GLN A 120 -3.04 -4.65 9.85
N ALA A 121 -3.25 -4.53 8.53
CA ALA A 121 -3.48 -3.22 7.90
C ALA A 121 -4.74 -2.54 8.45
N ARG A 122 -5.83 -3.28 8.66
CA ARG A 122 -7.07 -2.79 9.26
C ARG A 122 -6.88 -2.40 10.74
N GLN A 123 -6.16 -3.21 11.51
CA GLN A 123 -5.80 -2.90 12.90
C GLN A 123 -4.98 -1.62 13.00
N ALA A 124 -3.98 -1.43 12.11
CA ALA A 124 -3.18 -0.22 12.05
C ALA A 124 -4.03 1.02 11.74
N ALA A 125 -4.93 0.94 10.75
CA ALA A 125 -5.85 2.05 10.42
C ALA A 125 -6.78 2.39 11.58
N ALA A 126 -7.35 1.38 12.26
CA ALA A 126 -8.17 1.57 13.45
C ALA A 126 -7.39 2.23 14.59
N PHE A 127 -6.17 1.76 14.85
CA PHE A 127 -5.27 2.32 15.87
C PHE A 127 -4.93 3.78 15.58
N VAL A 128 -4.53 4.11 14.35
CA VAL A 128 -4.20 5.49 13.94
C VAL A 128 -5.41 6.40 14.08
N GLY A 129 -6.59 5.94 13.65
CA GLY A 129 -7.84 6.70 13.76
C GLY A 129 -8.30 6.96 15.19
N GLN A 130 -7.98 6.07 16.14
CA GLN A 130 -8.23 6.30 17.57
C GLN A 130 -7.16 7.18 18.23
N ARG A 131 -5.92 7.05 17.78
CA ARG A 131 -4.77 7.73 18.40
C ARG A 131 -4.69 9.19 18.03
N PHE A 132 -5.14 9.57 16.83
CA PHE A 132 -5.03 10.94 16.31
C PHE A 132 -6.40 11.45 15.86
N ALA A 133 -6.76 12.64 16.33
CA ALA A 133 -8.05 13.28 16.03
C ALA A 133 -8.13 13.87 14.60
N SER A 134 -6.97 14.09 13.94
CA SER A 134 -6.92 14.61 12.57
C SER A 134 -7.55 13.64 11.56
N PRO A 135 -8.06 14.15 10.41
CA PRO A 135 -8.53 13.32 9.30
C PRO A 135 -7.50 12.26 8.91
N LEU A 136 -7.95 11.03 8.61
CA LEU A 136 -7.06 9.93 8.22
C LEU A 136 -7.08 9.75 6.70
N ILE A 137 -5.90 9.89 6.09
CA ILE A 137 -5.64 9.50 4.70
C ILE A 137 -4.90 8.16 4.73
N VAL A 138 -5.43 7.16 4.03
CA VAL A 138 -4.78 5.83 3.91
C VAL A 138 -4.14 5.74 2.55
N ALA A 139 -2.82 5.68 2.50
CA ALA A 139 -2.06 5.66 1.26
C ALA A 139 -1.15 4.43 1.19
N GLY A 140 -0.98 3.89 -0.01
CA GLY A 140 -0.07 2.77 -0.20
C GLY A 140 0.42 2.64 -1.64
N HIS A 141 1.50 1.90 -1.78
CA HIS A 141 2.12 1.60 -3.06
C HIS A 141 2.14 0.10 -3.33
N SER A 142 1.83 -0.31 -4.58
CA SER A 142 1.90 -1.72 -5.00
C SER A 142 1.07 -2.63 -4.08
N ALA A 143 1.67 -3.62 -3.42
CA ALA A 143 1.02 -4.42 -2.38
C ALA A 143 0.42 -3.59 -1.24
N GLY A 144 1.01 -2.44 -0.91
CA GLY A 144 0.45 -1.50 0.07
C GLY A 144 -0.80 -0.78 -0.44
N ALA A 145 -0.91 -0.50 -1.74
CA ALA A 145 -2.12 0.04 -2.33
C ALA A 145 -3.28 -0.96 -2.31
N HIS A 146 -2.98 -2.25 -2.48
CA HIS A 146 -3.93 -3.34 -2.23
C HIS A 146 -4.45 -3.29 -0.80
N LEU A 147 -3.55 -3.20 0.20
CA LEU A 147 -3.94 -3.14 1.62
C LEU A 147 -4.75 -1.88 1.92
N ALA A 148 -4.40 -0.73 1.34
CA ALA A 148 -5.19 0.50 1.45
C ALA A 148 -6.62 0.34 0.90
N ALA A 149 -6.77 -0.34 -0.23
CA ALA A 149 -8.08 -0.67 -0.78
C ALA A 149 -8.85 -1.67 0.10
N MET A 150 -8.18 -2.70 0.65
CA MET A 150 -8.81 -3.65 1.58
C MET A 150 -9.26 -3.00 2.89
N ILE A 151 -8.61 -1.90 3.32
CA ILE A 151 -9.08 -1.07 4.44
C ILE A 151 -10.40 -0.36 4.06
N HIS A 152 -10.54 0.15 2.82
CA HIS A 152 -11.77 0.78 2.34
C HIS A 152 -12.96 -0.19 2.25
N CYS A 153 -12.70 -1.48 2.11
CA CYS A 153 -13.70 -2.55 2.10
C CYS A 153 -13.99 -3.15 3.49
N ALA A 154 -13.33 -2.68 4.57
CA ALA A 154 -13.42 -3.33 5.87
C ALA A 154 -14.83 -3.26 6.46
N ASP A 155 -15.34 -4.39 6.92
CA ASP A 155 -16.49 -4.43 7.84
C ASP A 155 -15.99 -4.30 9.28
N TRP A 156 -15.80 -3.05 9.70
CA TRP A 156 -15.26 -2.69 11.02
C TRP A 156 -16.04 -3.33 12.18
N LYS A 157 -17.34 -3.47 12.03
CA LYS A 157 -18.20 -4.07 13.05
C LYS A 157 -18.00 -5.58 13.14
N ALA A 158 -17.99 -6.27 12.00
CA ALA A 158 -17.76 -7.71 11.96
C ALA A 158 -16.38 -8.08 12.47
N GLU A 159 -15.37 -7.21 12.27
CA GLU A 159 -14.01 -7.41 12.74
C GLU A 159 -13.78 -6.99 14.20
N GLY A 160 -14.81 -6.42 14.85
CA GLY A 160 -14.68 -5.93 16.23
C GLY A 160 -13.71 -4.77 16.40
N LEU A 161 -13.43 -4.03 15.31
CA LEU A 161 -12.53 -2.89 15.30
C LEU A 161 -13.29 -1.56 15.28
N PRO A 162 -12.77 -0.54 15.96
CA PRO A 162 -13.33 0.81 15.86
C PRO A 162 -13.13 1.37 14.46
N ARG A 163 -14.19 1.91 13.88
CA ARG A 163 -14.17 2.51 12.55
C ARG A 163 -13.36 3.83 12.57
N PRO A 164 -12.25 3.93 11.84
CA PRO A 164 -11.50 5.18 11.72
C PRO A 164 -12.26 6.19 10.84
N ARG A 165 -11.99 7.49 11.08
CA ARG A 165 -12.47 8.56 10.20
C ARG A 165 -11.55 8.67 8.99
N ILE A 166 -11.71 7.77 8.03
CA ILE A 166 -11.00 7.84 6.75
C ILE A 166 -11.66 8.95 5.91
N THR A 167 -10.86 9.90 5.44
CA THR A 167 -11.29 11.00 4.58
C THR A 167 -10.83 10.85 3.15
N ALA A 168 -9.79 10.06 2.89
CA ALA A 168 -9.33 9.70 1.56
C ALA A 168 -8.51 8.41 1.57
N GLY A 169 -8.47 7.73 0.42
CA GLY A 169 -7.52 6.69 0.09
C GLY A 169 -6.65 7.09 -1.10
N ILE A 170 -5.41 6.61 -1.14
CA ILE A 170 -4.50 6.80 -2.27
C ILE A 170 -3.84 5.46 -2.57
N GLY A 171 -4.09 4.93 -3.75
CA GLY A 171 -3.47 3.70 -4.23
C GLY A 171 -2.56 3.99 -5.43
N ILE A 172 -1.26 3.82 -5.24
CA ILE A 172 -0.25 4.02 -6.28
C ILE A 172 0.17 2.65 -6.80
N SER A 173 -0.03 2.39 -8.10
CA SER A 173 0.44 1.18 -8.78
C SER A 173 -0.07 -0.12 -8.10
N GLY A 174 -1.34 -0.14 -7.72
CA GLY A 174 -1.90 -1.18 -6.86
C GLY A 174 -2.24 -2.50 -7.56
N LEU A 175 -2.45 -3.53 -6.73
CA LEU A 175 -2.89 -4.87 -7.12
C LEU A 175 -4.30 -5.09 -6.57
N TYR A 176 -5.33 -4.98 -7.40
CA TYR A 176 -6.71 -4.97 -6.94
C TYR A 176 -7.51 -6.22 -7.34
N ASP A 177 -6.99 -7.00 -8.31
CA ASP A 177 -7.38 -8.39 -8.61
C ASP A 177 -6.16 -9.28 -8.46
N LEU A 178 -6.19 -10.20 -7.51
CA LEU A 178 -5.08 -11.09 -7.21
C LEU A 178 -5.12 -12.39 -8.03
N SER A 179 -6.19 -12.61 -8.79
CA SER A 179 -6.36 -13.86 -9.56
C SER A 179 -5.21 -14.13 -10.53
N PRO A 180 -4.67 -13.15 -11.28
CA PRO A 180 -3.54 -13.39 -12.18
C PRO A 180 -2.27 -13.82 -11.46
N LEU A 181 -2.03 -13.34 -10.23
CA LEU A 181 -0.81 -13.62 -9.47
C LEU A 181 -0.63 -15.10 -9.13
N ARG A 182 -1.73 -15.85 -9.10
CA ARG A 182 -1.70 -17.30 -8.87
C ARG A 182 -0.98 -18.09 -9.97
N ARG A 183 -0.76 -17.48 -11.13
CA ARG A 183 -0.05 -18.06 -12.27
C ARG A 183 1.35 -17.46 -12.45
N THR A 184 1.83 -16.69 -11.48
CA THR A 184 3.17 -16.10 -11.49
C THR A 184 4.11 -16.81 -10.51
N GLU A 185 5.39 -16.49 -10.61
CA GLU A 185 6.44 -16.96 -9.68
C GLU A 185 6.25 -16.48 -8.23
N LEU A 186 5.23 -15.66 -7.94
CA LEU A 186 4.85 -15.26 -6.59
C LEU A 186 4.00 -16.32 -5.87
N GLN A 187 3.36 -17.22 -6.59
CA GLN A 187 2.41 -18.18 -6.01
C GLN A 187 2.99 -19.06 -4.89
N PRO A 188 4.25 -19.51 -4.94
CA PRO A 188 4.85 -20.26 -3.82
C PRO A 188 4.85 -19.49 -2.48
N ASP A 189 5.02 -18.18 -2.52
CA ASP A 189 4.97 -17.33 -1.32
C ASP A 189 3.53 -16.94 -0.97
N LEU A 190 2.71 -16.61 -1.97
CA LEU A 190 1.32 -16.21 -1.81
C LEU A 190 0.41 -17.33 -1.31
N GLN A 191 0.63 -18.56 -1.81
CA GLN A 191 -0.14 -19.77 -1.50
C GLN A 191 -1.66 -19.56 -1.62
N LEU A 192 -2.11 -18.71 -2.56
CA LEU A 192 -3.52 -18.37 -2.72
C LEU A 192 -4.29 -19.45 -3.46
N SER A 193 -5.36 -19.96 -2.86
CA SER A 193 -6.44 -20.63 -3.57
C SER A 193 -7.23 -19.67 -4.46
N GLY A 194 -8.03 -20.19 -5.39
CA GLY A 194 -8.91 -19.33 -6.21
C GLY A 194 -9.94 -18.57 -5.38
N ALA A 195 -10.44 -19.17 -4.31
CA ALA A 195 -11.37 -18.53 -3.39
C ALA A 195 -10.70 -17.41 -2.61
N GLU A 196 -9.52 -17.65 -2.06
CA GLU A 196 -8.77 -16.63 -1.31
C GLU A 196 -8.34 -15.47 -2.21
N ALA A 197 -7.89 -15.74 -3.44
CA ALA A 197 -7.57 -14.68 -4.38
C ALA A 197 -8.78 -13.78 -4.63
N ARG A 198 -9.98 -14.34 -4.78
CA ARG A 198 -11.23 -13.58 -4.92
C ARG A 198 -11.56 -12.80 -3.65
N ASP A 199 -11.53 -13.46 -2.47
CA ASP A 199 -11.87 -12.88 -1.19
C ASP A 199 -10.94 -11.75 -0.76
N LEU A 200 -9.70 -11.78 -1.25
CA LEU A 200 -8.68 -10.78 -0.94
C LEU A 200 -8.46 -9.78 -2.09
N SER A 201 -9.32 -9.76 -3.10
CA SER A 201 -9.27 -8.80 -4.22
C SER A 201 -10.27 -7.68 -4.03
N PRO A 202 -9.82 -6.42 -3.82
CA PRO A 202 -10.72 -5.27 -3.62
C PRO A 202 -11.78 -5.09 -4.72
N VAL A 203 -11.49 -5.45 -5.96
CA VAL A 203 -12.44 -5.35 -7.09
C VAL A 203 -13.71 -6.17 -6.89
N HIS A 204 -13.71 -7.15 -5.99
CA HIS A 204 -14.86 -8.00 -5.69
C HIS A 204 -15.66 -7.53 -4.45
N HIS A 205 -15.23 -6.46 -3.80
CA HIS A 205 -15.86 -5.94 -2.59
C HIS A 205 -16.28 -4.48 -2.77
N PRO A 206 -17.51 -4.11 -2.42
CA PRO A 206 -17.88 -2.70 -2.40
C PRO A 206 -17.13 -1.99 -1.27
N PRO A 207 -16.73 -0.73 -1.46
CA PRO A 207 -16.19 0.07 -0.38
C PRO A 207 -17.25 0.30 0.71
N THR A 208 -16.85 0.26 1.97
CA THR A 208 -17.73 0.52 3.13
C THR A 208 -17.70 1.98 3.57
N THR A 209 -16.95 2.82 2.86
CA THR A 209 -16.84 4.26 3.07
C THR A 209 -17.11 5.01 1.77
N THR A 210 -17.60 6.24 1.88
CA THR A 210 -17.77 7.17 0.75
C THR A 210 -16.54 8.08 0.56
N ALA A 211 -15.50 7.91 1.38
CA ALA A 211 -14.24 8.63 1.21
C ALA A 211 -13.64 8.32 -0.16
N PRO A 212 -13.25 9.33 -0.94
CA PRO A 212 -12.68 9.11 -2.26
C PRO A 212 -11.41 8.25 -2.18
N PHE A 213 -11.22 7.39 -3.17
CA PHE A 213 -10.01 6.59 -3.36
C PHE A 213 -9.32 7.01 -4.65
N LEU A 214 -8.23 7.75 -4.54
CA LEU A 214 -7.43 8.16 -5.67
C LEU A 214 -6.63 6.96 -6.18
N VAL A 215 -6.76 6.67 -7.48
CA VAL A 215 -6.04 5.60 -8.16
C VAL A 215 -4.97 6.23 -9.04
N ALA A 216 -3.70 5.91 -8.82
CA ALA A 216 -2.58 6.39 -9.62
C ALA A 216 -1.73 5.23 -10.13
N VAL A 217 -1.10 5.40 -11.30
CA VAL A 217 -0.21 4.42 -11.91
C VAL A 217 0.90 5.11 -12.71
N GLY A 218 2.11 4.62 -12.63
CA GLY A 218 3.23 5.16 -13.42
C GLY A 218 3.02 4.97 -14.93
N GLY A 219 3.28 6.00 -15.73
CA GLY A 219 3.08 5.97 -17.18
C GLY A 219 3.97 4.96 -17.93
N LEU A 220 5.07 4.53 -17.30
CA LEU A 220 6.01 3.55 -17.86
C LEU A 220 5.78 2.13 -17.33
N GLU A 221 4.72 1.92 -16.53
CA GLU A 221 4.41 0.60 -16.00
C GLU A 221 3.81 -0.34 -17.05
N SER A 222 3.69 -1.62 -16.71
CA SER A 222 3.12 -2.64 -17.59
C SER A 222 1.63 -2.44 -17.83
N GLY A 223 1.12 -3.02 -18.90
CA GLY A 223 -0.32 -3.07 -19.18
C GLY A 223 -1.13 -3.69 -18.03
N ALA A 224 -0.54 -4.64 -17.30
CA ALA A 224 -1.19 -5.26 -16.16
C ALA A 224 -1.46 -4.24 -15.03
N PHE A 225 -0.52 -3.38 -14.65
CA PHE A 225 -0.75 -2.37 -13.60
C PHE A 225 -1.74 -1.29 -14.03
N HIS A 226 -1.73 -0.89 -15.31
CA HIS A 226 -2.79 -0.03 -15.87
C HIS A 226 -4.16 -0.74 -15.81
N GLY A 227 -4.22 -2.02 -16.16
CA GLY A 227 -5.42 -2.84 -16.09
C GLY A 227 -5.96 -2.99 -14.67
N GLN A 228 -5.09 -3.21 -13.68
CA GLN A 228 -5.44 -3.26 -12.26
C GLN A 228 -6.09 -1.94 -11.80
N SER A 229 -5.49 -0.82 -12.17
CA SER A 229 -6.00 0.51 -11.83
C SER A 229 -7.37 0.78 -12.46
N ALA A 230 -7.54 0.42 -13.73
CA ALA A 230 -8.82 0.55 -14.44
C ALA A 230 -9.90 -0.37 -13.85
N ALA A 231 -9.54 -1.59 -13.44
CA ALA A 231 -10.46 -2.55 -12.84
C ALA A 231 -11.03 -2.03 -11.50
N LEU A 232 -10.18 -1.45 -10.63
CA LEU A 232 -10.67 -0.86 -9.37
C LEU A 232 -11.60 0.32 -9.63
N ALA A 233 -11.22 1.23 -10.54
CA ALA A 233 -12.06 2.38 -10.89
C ALA A 233 -13.44 1.95 -11.41
N ALA A 234 -13.50 0.89 -12.21
CA ALA A 234 -14.73 0.33 -12.70
C ALA A 234 -15.57 -0.37 -11.61
N ALA A 235 -14.90 -1.03 -10.65
CA ALA A 235 -15.56 -1.76 -9.56
C ALA A 235 -16.13 -0.83 -8.48
N TRP A 236 -15.56 0.38 -8.29
CA TRP A 236 -15.93 1.33 -7.24
C TRP A 236 -16.43 2.68 -7.78
N PRO A 237 -17.52 2.68 -8.57
CA PRO A 237 -18.05 3.91 -9.16
C PRO A 237 -18.45 4.90 -8.06
N GLY A 238 -18.05 6.17 -8.23
CA GLY A 238 -18.33 7.25 -7.27
C GLY A 238 -17.42 7.26 -6.03
N VAL A 239 -16.55 6.26 -5.84
CA VAL A 239 -15.55 6.21 -4.77
C VAL A 239 -14.14 6.24 -5.35
N ALA A 240 -13.76 5.30 -6.23
CA ALA A 240 -12.49 5.36 -6.91
C ALA A 240 -12.50 6.41 -8.03
N THR A 241 -11.40 7.17 -8.13
CA THR A 241 -11.22 8.11 -9.26
C THR A 241 -10.93 7.35 -10.56
N ALA A 242 -11.12 8.00 -11.71
CA ALA A 242 -10.46 7.53 -12.93
C ALA A 242 -8.94 7.43 -12.69
N PRO A 243 -8.26 6.41 -13.25
CA PRO A 243 -6.84 6.24 -13.03
C PRO A 243 -6.03 7.45 -13.49
N GLN A 244 -5.25 8.02 -12.59
CA GLN A 244 -4.32 9.09 -12.89
C GLN A 244 -2.99 8.48 -13.33
N THR A 245 -2.62 8.69 -14.59
CA THR A 245 -1.30 8.30 -15.10
C THR A 245 -0.25 9.33 -14.66
N LEU A 246 0.84 8.86 -14.03
CA LEU A 246 1.97 9.67 -13.61
C LEU A 246 3.02 9.71 -14.75
N PRO A 247 3.18 10.81 -15.49
CA PRO A 247 4.02 10.84 -16.67
C PRO A 247 5.49 10.59 -16.34
N GLY A 248 6.15 9.70 -17.09
CA GLY A 248 7.57 9.40 -16.92
C GLY A 248 7.92 8.56 -15.70
N ARG A 249 6.95 8.24 -14.84
CA ARG A 249 7.16 7.37 -13.68
C ARG A 249 7.05 5.90 -14.05
N HIS A 250 7.93 5.10 -13.47
CA HIS A 250 7.82 3.64 -13.45
C HIS A 250 7.41 3.17 -12.04
N HIS A 251 7.33 1.88 -11.81
CA HIS A 251 6.82 1.30 -10.57
C HIS A 251 7.57 1.77 -9.30
N PHE A 252 8.89 1.98 -9.36
CA PHE A 252 9.70 2.24 -8.16
C PHE A 252 9.86 3.72 -7.81
N ASP A 253 9.56 4.63 -8.73
CA ASP A 253 9.60 6.08 -8.52
C ASP A 253 8.21 6.76 -8.52
N ALA A 254 7.15 6.01 -8.84
CA ALA A 254 5.78 6.51 -8.74
C ALA A 254 5.43 7.05 -7.34
N PRO A 255 5.93 6.47 -6.20
CA PRO A 255 5.70 7.03 -4.86
C PRO A 255 6.29 8.43 -4.62
N ASP A 256 7.22 8.91 -5.42
CA ASP A 256 7.79 10.25 -5.28
C ASP A 256 6.72 11.34 -5.47
N ASP A 257 5.63 11.03 -6.15
CA ASP A 257 4.51 11.96 -6.37
C ASP A 257 3.50 11.97 -5.20
N LEU A 258 3.78 11.25 -4.09
CA LEU A 258 2.85 11.10 -2.96
C LEU A 258 2.34 12.45 -2.40
N LEU A 259 3.21 13.45 -2.28
CA LEU A 259 2.78 14.76 -1.80
C LEU A 259 1.74 15.39 -2.74
N SER A 260 1.98 15.39 -4.05
CA SER A 260 1.07 15.97 -5.03
C SER A 260 -0.27 15.24 -5.07
N LEU A 261 -0.25 13.91 -4.90
CA LEU A 261 -1.45 13.07 -4.82
C LEU A 261 -2.23 13.30 -3.50
N THR A 262 -1.55 13.75 -2.45
CA THR A 262 -2.16 14.03 -1.14
C THR A 262 -2.80 15.42 -1.08
N GLN A 263 -2.26 16.41 -1.79
CA GLN A 263 -2.69 17.82 -1.73
C GLN A 263 -4.21 18.05 -1.86
N PRO A 264 -4.93 17.39 -2.79
CA PRO A 264 -6.38 17.59 -2.94
C PRO A 264 -7.21 17.23 -1.68
N PHE A 265 -6.64 16.50 -0.74
CA PHE A 265 -7.31 16.06 0.49
C PHE A 265 -6.89 16.87 1.73
N LEU A 266 -6.09 17.91 1.55
CA LEU A 266 -5.62 18.80 2.62
C LEU A 266 -6.37 20.14 2.68
N GLU A 267 -7.29 20.37 1.76
CA GLU A 267 -8.09 21.60 1.68
C GLU A 267 -9.26 21.67 2.67
#